data_f3600db08963431876da7fc1177ee054
#
_entry.id   f3600db08963431876da7fc1177ee054
#
_cell.length_a   1.000
_cell.length_b   1.000
_cell.length_c   1.000
_cell.angle_alpha   90.00
_cell.angle_beta   90.00
_cell.angle_gamma   90.00
#
_symmetry.space_group_name_H-M   'P 1'
#
loop_
_entity.id
_entity.type
_entity.pdbx_description
1 polymer ?
#
loop_
_entity_poly.entity_id
_entity_poly.type
_entity_poly.pdbx_seq_one_letter_code
_entity_poly.pdbx_strand_id
1 'polypeptide(L)'
;MKATGIVRRIDDLGRVVIPKEIRRTLRIREGDPLEIFTDREGEIILKKYSPIGELAAFAGMYADSLAKEAGCLVCICDMDQVVAASGNGRKEVQEKYISKVLQGELEERNSILAKVDEKKYIRVFREQEKDYVWESITPIICEGDVVGAVILLSSDEKEKFTKLFYL
;
A
#
# COMPACT_ATOMS: atom_id res chain seq x y z
N MET A 1 -13.48 22.02 2.25
CA MET A 1 -11.98 21.90 2.17
C MET A 1 -11.33 22.82 3.19
N LYS A 2 -10.09 22.53 3.63
CA LYS A 2 -9.37 23.38 4.60
C LYS A 2 -8.32 24.20 3.85
N ALA A 3 -8.42 25.52 3.88
CA ALA A 3 -7.42 26.42 3.28
C ALA A 3 -6.08 26.29 4.02
N THR A 4 -4.98 26.16 3.28
CA THR A 4 -3.63 26.10 3.84
C THR A 4 -3.01 27.49 4.04
N GLY A 5 -3.61 28.54 3.50
CA GLY A 5 -3.07 29.91 3.49
C GLY A 5 -1.82 30.11 2.62
N ILE A 6 -1.41 29.10 1.89
CA ILE A 6 -0.20 29.15 1.06
C ILE A 6 -0.59 29.56 -0.36
N VAL A 7 0.00 30.64 -0.85
CA VAL A 7 -0.15 31.12 -2.24
C VAL A 7 1.12 30.78 -3.01
N ARG A 8 0.97 30.25 -4.21
CA ARG A 8 2.06 29.95 -5.14
C ARG A 8 1.75 30.52 -6.52
N ARG A 9 2.77 30.92 -7.25
CA ARG A 9 2.66 31.39 -8.63
C ARG A 9 3.00 30.26 -9.58
N ILE A 10 2.33 30.24 -10.71
CA ILE A 10 2.70 29.40 -11.86
C ILE A 10 3.94 30.02 -12.49
N ASP A 11 4.96 29.22 -12.78
CA ASP A 11 6.17 29.67 -13.47
C ASP A 11 5.94 29.78 -15.00
N ASP A 12 6.97 30.24 -15.72
CA ASP A 12 6.97 30.40 -17.18
C ASP A 12 6.84 29.07 -17.95
N LEU A 13 7.08 27.94 -17.30
CA LEU A 13 6.88 26.59 -17.84
C LEU A 13 5.54 25.98 -17.44
N GLY A 14 4.65 26.73 -16.79
CA GLY A 14 3.34 26.26 -16.36
C GLY A 14 3.36 25.36 -15.11
N ARG A 15 4.44 25.39 -14.31
CA ARG A 15 4.59 24.54 -13.13
C ARG A 15 4.21 25.26 -11.86
N VAL A 16 3.61 24.54 -10.91
CA VAL A 16 3.36 24.98 -9.54
C VAL A 16 4.14 24.11 -8.58
N VAL A 17 4.95 24.72 -7.71
CA VAL A 17 5.69 24.00 -6.68
C VAL A 17 4.77 23.66 -5.50
N ILE A 18 4.58 22.38 -5.22
CA ILE A 18 3.89 21.93 -4.02
C ILE A 18 4.84 22.05 -2.83
N PRO A 19 4.53 22.87 -1.81
CA PRO A 19 5.40 23.07 -0.65
C PRO A 19 5.71 21.78 0.09
N LYS A 20 6.92 21.72 0.67
CA LYS A 20 7.39 20.54 1.41
C LYS A 20 6.45 20.14 2.55
N GLU A 21 5.86 21.12 3.23
CA GLU A 21 4.92 20.94 4.33
C GLU A 21 3.65 20.24 3.86
N ILE A 22 3.10 20.65 2.70
CA ILE A 22 1.93 20.02 2.08
C ILE A 22 2.28 18.61 1.63
N ARG A 23 3.41 18.44 0.92
CA ARG A 23 3.87 17.12 0.48
C ARG A 23 4.03 16.15 1.66
N ARG A 24 4.61 16.62 2.77
CA ARG A 24 4.76 15.82 3.99
C ARG A 24 3.43 15.45 4.62
N THR A 25 2.49 16.39 4.70
CA THR A 25 1.15 16.15 5.27
C THR A 25 0.35 15.16 4.43
N LEU A 26 0.40 15.31 3.11
CA LEU A 26 -0.31 14.46 2.15
C LEU A 26 0.51 13.23 1.72
N ARG A 27 1.73 13.07 2.26
CA ARG A 27 2.65 11.96 1.95
C ARG A 27 2.99 11.83 0.46
N ILE A 28 3.08 12.98 -0.21
CA ILE A 28 3.50 13.06 -1.61
C ILE A 28 5.02 13.07 -1.65
N ARG A 29 5.62 12.14 -2.41
CA ARG A 29 7.06 12.04 -2.64
C ARG A 29 7.43 12.60 -4.01
N GLU A 30 8.71 12.79 -4.22
CA GLU A 30 9.26 13.01 -5.54
C GLU A 30 9.03 11.75 -6.40
N GLY A 31 8.53 11.95 -7.62
CA GLY A 31 8.18 10.85 -8.51
C GLY A 31 6.76 10.28 -8.33
N ASP A 32 6.06 10.57 -7.22
CA ASP A 32 4.68 10.09 -7.07
C ASP A 32 3.78 10.66 -8.18
N PRO A 33 3.03 9.81 -8.90
CA PRO A 33 2.07 10.28 -9.88
C PRO A 33 0.89 10.97 -9.19
N LEU A 34 0.49 12.11 -9.73
CA LEU A 34 -0.67 12.86 -9.27
C LEU A 34 -1.67 12.99 -10.41
N GLU A 35 -2.90 12.65 -10.12
CA GLU A 35 -4.02 12.89 -11.02
C GLU A 35 -4.58 14.29 -10.80
N ILE A 36 -4.86 15.01 -11.88
CA ILE A 36 -5.32 16.38 -11.87
C ILE A 36 -6.80 16.41 -12.25
N PHE A 37 -7.62 16.90 -11.33
CA PHE A 37 -9.03 17.14 -11.57
C PHE A 37 -9.29 18.65 -11.62
N THR A 38 -10.30 19.04 -12.36
CA THR A 38 -10.84 20.41 -12.37
C THR A 38 -12.32 20.35 -12.06
N ASP A 39 -12.82 21.33 -11.34
CA ASP A 39 -14.24 21.48 -11.11
C ASP A 39 -14.82 22.72 -11.83
N ARG A 40 -16.13 22.91 -11.70
CA ARG A 40 -16.83 24.05 -12.33
C ARG A 40 -16.60 25.37 -11.65
N GLU A 41 -16.07 25.36 -10.43
CA GLU A 41 -15.77 26.56 -9.63
C GLU A 41 -14.36 27.09 -9.88
N GLY A 42 -13.60 26.41 -10.77
CA GLY A 42 -12.24 26.80 -11.14
C GLY A 42 -11.16 26.26 -10.19
N GLU A 43 -11.49 25.25 -9.41
CA GLU A 43 -10.51 24.58 -8.56
C GLU A 43 -9.71 23.55 -9.35
N ILE A 44 -8.42 23.44 -9.03
CA ILE A 44 -7.55 22.37 -9.47
C ILE A 44 -7.29 21.47 -8.27
N ILE A 45 -7.71 20.22 -8.37
CA ILE A 45 -7.59 19.23 -7.30
C ILE A 45 -6.54 18.21 -7.73
N LEU A 46 -5.49 18.07 -6.93
CA LEU A 46 -4.45 17.04 -7.11
C LEU A 46 -4.74 15.89 -6.17
N LYS A 47 -4.86 14.69 -6.70
CA LYS A 47 -4.96 13.46 -5.93
C LYS A 47 -3.78 12.55 -6.22
N LYS A 48 -3.31 11.85 -5.21
CA LYS A 48 -2.33 10.79 -5.40
C LYS A 48 -2.97 9.69 -6.25
N TYR A 49 -2.33 9.34 -7.38
CA TYR A 49 -2.79 8.28 -8.25
C TYR A 49 -2.39 6.92 -7.65
N SER A 50 -3.36 6.04 -7.49
CA SER A 50 -3.17 4.68 -7.01
C SER A 50 -3.93 3.71 -7.93
N PRO A 51 -3.26 3.04 -8.86
CA PRO A 51 -3.92 2.07 -9.75
C PRO A 51 -4.64 0.96 -8.97
N ILE A 52 -4.05 0.51 -7.87
CA ILE A 52 -4.66 -0.50 -6.99
C ILE A 52 -5.88 0.07 -6.26
N GLY A 53 -5.82 1.35 -5.85
CA GLY A 53 -6.93 2.04 -5.21
C GLY A 53 -8.16 2.16 -6.11
N GLU A 54 -7.97 2.43 -7.40
CA GLU A 54 -9.05 2.45 -8.39
C GLU A 54 -9.70 1.08 -8.60
N LEU A 55 -8.94 0.01 -8.42
CA LEU A 55 -9.39 -1.37 -8.53
C LEU A 55 -9.80 -1.98 -7.18
N ALA A 56 -10.13 -1.17 -6.17
CA ALA A 56 -10.40 -1.63 -4.80
C ALA A 56 -11.46 -2.74 -4.72
N ALA A 57 -12.50 -2.67 -5.54
CA ALA A 57 -13.52 -3.72 -5.60
C ALA A 57 -12.94 -5.06 -6.08
N PHE A 58 -12.09 -5.05 -7.11
CA PHE A 58 -11.39 -6.24 -7.60
C PHE A 58 -10.38 -6.74 -6.56
N ALA A 59 -9.61 -5.83 -5.96
CA ALA A 59 -8.66 -6.17 -4.90
C ALA A 59 -9.38 -6.90 -3.74
N GLY A 60 -10.59 -6.44 -3.36
CA GLY A 60 -11.43 -7.11 -2.38
C GLY A 60 -11.79 -8.55 -2.77
N MET A 61 -12.22 -8.77 -4.01
CA MET A 61 -12.56 -10.11 -4.52
C MET A 61 -11.35 -11.05 -4.53
N TYR A 62 -10.18 -10.55 -4.94
CA TYR A 62 -8.93 -11.32 -4.91
C TYR A 62 -8.51 -11.64 -3.47
N ALA A 63 -8.55 -10.66 -2.57
CA ALA A 63 -8.23 -10.87 -1.15
C ALA A 63 -9.15 -11.94 -0.53
N ASP A 64 -10.46 -11.91 -0.84
CA ASP A 64 -11.42 -12.91 -0.36
C ASP A 64 -11.10 -14.31 -0.87
N SER A 65 -10.79 -14.44 -2.15
CA SER A 65 -10.46 -15.73 -2.76
C SER A 65 -9.16 -16.31 -2.18
N LEU A 66 -8.13 -15.49 -2.07
CA LEU A 66 -6.85 -15.89 -1.48
C LEU A 66 -6.98 -16.25 0.01
N ALA A 67 -7.75 -15.48 0.78
CA ALA A 67 -7.95 -15.74 2.21
C ALA A 67 -8.69 -17.05 2.45
N LYS A 68 -9.67 -17.40 1.61
CA LYS A 68 -10.38 -18.68 1.68
C LYS A 68 -9.44 -19.85 1.40
N GLU A 69 -8.60 -19.74 0.39
CA GLU A 69 -7.67 -20.80 0.00
C GLU A 69 -6.51 -20.95 0.98
N ALA A 70 -5.87 -19.84 1.35
CA ALA A 70 -4.73 -19.83 2.26
C ALA A 70 -5.12 -20.04 3.74
N GLY A 71 -6.35 -19.73 4.12
CA GLY A 71 -6.83 -19.82 5.50
C GLY A 71 -6.17 -18.82 6.45
N CYS A 72 -5.68 -17.70 5.94
CA CYS A 72 -4.97 -16.66 6.70
C CYS A 72 -5.49 -15.26 6.37
N LEU A 73 -4.93 -14.25 7.04
CA LEU A 73 -5.19 -12.85 6.71
C LEU A 73 -4.47 -12.49 5.41
N VAL A 74 -5.21 -11.95 4.45
CA VAL A 74 -4.68 -11.44 3.18
C VAL A 74 -4.93 -9.96 3.08
N CYS A 75 -3.90 -9.20 2.75
CA CYS A 75 -3.98 -7.78 2.47
C CYS A 75 -3.48 -7.50 1.05
N ILE A 76 -4.16 -6.60 0.36
CA ILE A 76 -3.66 -5.99 -0.87
C ILE A 76 -3.46 -4.51 -0.56
N CYS A 77 -2.24 -4.02 -0.74
CA CYS A 77 -1.89 -2.64 -0.47
C CYS A 77 -1.41 -1.94 -1.75
N ASP A 78 -1.54 -0.63 -1.77
CA ASP A 78 -0.73 0.22 -2.64
C ASP A 78 0.61 0.56 -1.95
N MET A 79 1.33 1.56 -2.45
CA MET A 79 2.63 1.96 -1.87
C MET A 79 2.51 2.73 -0.54
N ASP A 80 1.29 2.96 -0.02
CA ASP A 80 1.07 3.70 1.21
C ASP A 80 0.21 2.97 2.24
N GLN A 81 -0.87 2.30 1.80
CA GLN A 81 -1.88 1.76 2.70
C GLN A 81 -2.54 0.49 2.16
N VAL A 82 -3.21 -0.22 3.06
CA VAL A 82 -4.03 -1.38 2.72
C VAL A 82 -5.30 -0.90 2.00
N VAL A 83 -5.48 -1.36 0.77
CA VAL A 83 -6.65 -1.08 -0.09
C VAL A 83 -7.75 -2.10 0.14
N ALA A 84 -7.38 -3.37 0.31
CA ALA A 84 -8.32 -4.44 0.58
C ALA A 84 -7.72 -5.45 1.57
N ALA A 85 -8.57 -6.01 2.42
CA ALA A 85 -8.17 -7.07 3.35
C ALA A 85 -9.29 -8.10 3.52
N SER A 86 -8.91 -9.37 3.66
CA SER A 86 -9.82 -10.47 3.93
C SER A 86 -9.18 -11.51 4.86
N GLY A 87 -10.01 -12.31 5.52
CA GLY A 87 -9.58 -13.28 6.52
C GLY A 87 -9.72 -12.77 7.95
N ASN A 88 -9.19 -13.57 8.89
CA ASN A 88 -9.26 -13.24 10.32
C ASN A 88 -8.36 -12.04 10.65
N GLY A 89 -8.90 -11.03 11.31
CA GLY A 89 -8.18 -9.78 11.63
C GLY A 89 -8.32 -8.67 10.58
N ARG A 90 -9.09 -8.87 9.50
CA ARG A 90 -9.26 -7.88 8.42
C ARG A 90 -9.64 -6.47 8.91
N LYS A 91 -10.50 -6.37 9.95
CA LYS A 91 -10.95 -5.09 10.49
C LYS A 91 -9.84 -4.29 11.17
N GLU A 92 -8.83 -4.97 11.65
CA GLU A 92 -7.69 -4.35 12.35
C GLU A 92 -6.67 -3.75 11.37
N VAL A 93 -6.66 -4.23 10.11
CA VAL A 93 -5.66 -3.85 9.10
C VAL A 93 -6.23 -3.03 7.94
N GLN A 94 -7.55 -2.98 7.79
CA GLN A 94 -8.20 -2.19 6.75
C GLN A 94 -7.77 -0.71 6.86
N GLU A 95 -7.36 -0.12 5.73
CA GLU A 95 -6.90 1.26 5.63
C GLU A 95 -5.64 1.60 6.46
N LYS A 96 -5.01 0.61 7.12
CA LYS A 96 -3.73 0.84 7.80
C LYS A 96 -2.64 1.21 6.81
N TYR A 97 -1.75 2.10 7.25
CA TYR A 97 -0.56 2.47 6.50
C TYR A 97 0.51 1.39 6.61
N ILE A 98 1.11 1.07 5.49
CA ILE A 98 2.26 0.16 5.47
C ILE A 98 3.48 0.82 6.11
N SER A 99 4.41 -0.01 6.60
CA SER A 99 5.62 0.47 7.25
C SER A 99 6.61 1.04 6.22
N LYS A 100 7.55 1.87 6.68
CA LYS A 100 8.63 2.36 5.83
C LYS A 100 9.58 1.25 5.38
N VAL A 101 9.73 0.22 6.20
CA VAL A 101 10.57 -0.94 5.87
C VAL A 101 9.94 -1.69 4.69
N LEU A 102 8.63 -1.98 4.77
CA LEU A 102 7.93 -2.61 3.66
C LEU A 102 8.00 -1.76 2.39
N GLN A 103 7.82 -0.43 2.50
CA GLN A 103 7.95 0.46 1.35
C GLN A 103 9.31 0.32 0.66
N GLY A 104 10.41 0.28 1.44
CA GLY A 104 11.77 0.09 0.91
C GLY A 104 11.94 -1.26 0.21
N GLU A 105 11.45 -2.35 0.81
CA GLU A 105 11.50 -3.67 0.18
C GLU A 105 10.73 -3.73 -1.14
N LEU A 106 9.56 -3.06 -1.20
CA LEU A 106 8.78 -2.97 -2.43
C LEU A 106 9.47 -2.13 -3.50
N GLU A 107 10.10 -1.00 -3.16
CA GLU A 107 10.89 -0.18 -4.08
C GLU A 107 12.05 -0.97 -4.69
N GLU A 108 12.66 -1.90 -3.92
CA GLU A 108 13.69 -2.83 -4.39
C GLU A 108 13.10 -4.08 -5.09
N ARG A 109 11.78 -4.19 -5.19
CA ARG A 109 11.06 -5.33 -5.81
C ARG A 109 11.29 -6.66 -5.09
N ASN A 110 11.62 -6.62 -3.82
CA ASN A 110 11.88 -7.81 -3.03
C ASN A 110 10.58 -8.55 -2.69
N SER A 111 10.60 -9.88 -2.87
CA SER A 111 9.58 -10.76 -2.31
C SER A 111 10.10 -11.34 -1.00
N ILE A 112 9.24 -11.38 0.01
CA ILE A 112 9.57 -11.87 1.35
C ILE A 112 8.70 -13.07 1.66
N LEU A 113 9.33 -14.13 2.13
CA LEU A 113 8.69 -15.24 2.82
C LEU A 113 9.50 -15.47 4.08
N ALA A 114 8.92 -15.18 5.24
CA ALA A 114 9.65 -15.21 6.50
C ALA A 114 8.78 -15.65 7.68
N LYS A 115 9.45 -16.26 8.65
CA LYS A 115 8.92 -16.52 9.98
C LYS A 115 9.38 -15.44 10.95
N VAL A 116 8.61 -15.18 12.01
CA VAL A 116 8.83 -14.09 12.98
C VAL A 116 10.22 -14.08 13.63
N ASP A 117 10.88 -15.23 13.72
CA ASP A 117 12.24 -15.39 14.27
C ASP A 117 13.36 -15.25 13.23
N GLU A 118 13.01 -15.06 11.95
CA GLU A 118 13.98 -14.91 10.86
C GLU A 118 14.38 -13.45 10.66
N LYS A 119 15.62 -13.23 10.23
CA LYS A 119 16.15 -11.88 9.94
C LYS A 119 15.42 -11.15 8.83
N LYS A 120 14.75 -11.90 7.95
CA LYS A 120 13.99 -11.34 6.81
C LYS A 120 12.60 -10.88 7.21
N TYR A 121 12.13 -11.24 8.42
CA TYR A 121 10.83 -10.82 8.90
C TYR A 121 10.79 -9.30 9.10
N ILE A 122 9.71 -8.67 8.64
CA ILE A 122 9.50 -7.24 8.77
C ILE A 122 8.13 -6.94 9.37
N ARG A 123 8.00 -5.81 10.02
CA ARG A 123 6.68 -5.31 10.42
C ARG A 123 6.01 -4.65 9.24
N VAL A 124 4.90 -5.23 8.81
CA VAL A 124 4.15 -4.78 7.62
C VAL A 124 3.49 -3.43 7.81
N PHE A 125 2.92 -3.17 9.00
CA PHE A 125 2.18 -1.95 9.29
C PHE A 125 2.96 -1.00 10.21
N ARG A 126 2.71 0.31 10.10
CA ARG A 126 3.36 1.33 10.94
C ARG A 126 3.09 1.16 12.42
N GLU A 127 1.84 0.80 12.74
CA GLU A 127 1.37 0.60 14.12
C GLU A 127 0.93 -0.85 14.28
N GLN A 128 1.88 -1.77 14.10
CA GLN A 128 1.63 -3.20 14.26
C GLN A 128 1.81 -3.57 15.72
N GLU A 129 0.69 -3.87 16.40
CA GLU A 129 0.69 -4.24 17.83
C GLU A 129 1.16 -5.67 18.07
N LYS A 130 0.84 -6.58 17.13
CA LYS A 130 1.16 -8.00 17.25
C LYS A 130 1.98 -8.45 16.04
N ASP A 131 2.97 -9.28 16.27
CA ASP A 131 3.70 -9.94 15.22
C ASP A 131 2.90 -11.17 14.72
N TYR A 132 3.01 -11.44 13.43
CA TYR A 132 2.45 -12.64 12.81
C TYR A 132 3.52 -13.73 12.81
N VAL A 133 3.12 -14.98 12.93
CA VAL A 133 4.07 -16.11 12.92
C VAL A 133 4.74 -16.25 11.57
N TRP A 134 3.96 -16.07 10.50
CA TRP A 134 4.43 -16.11 9.13
C TRP A 134 3.96 -14.90 8.34
N GLU A 135 4.81 -14.45 7.46
CA GLU A 135 4.46 -13.46 6.44
C GLU A 135 4.95 -13.88 5.07
N SER A 136 4.15 -13.53 4.07
CA SER A 136 4.53 -13.60 2.67
C SER A 136 4.13 -12.29 2.00
N ILE A 137 5.08 -11.68 1.31
CA ILE A 137 4.93 -10.39 0.66
C ILE A 137 5.40 -10.53 -0.78
N THR A 138 4.53 -10.21 -1.73
CA THR A 138 4.84 -10.25 -3.16
C THR A 138 4.47 -8.93 -3.79
N PRO A 139 5.43 -8.21 -4.40
CA PRO A 139 5.17 -6.97 -5.11
C PRO A 139 4.21 -7.15 -6.28
N ILE A 140 3.32 -6.18 -6.49
CA ILE A 140 2.50 -6.06 -7.69
C ILE A 140 3.22 -5.09 -8.62
N ILE A 141 3.60 -5.58 -9.81
CA ILE A 141 4.33 -4.80 -10.81
C ILE A 141 3.39 -4.56 -11.99
N CYS A 142 3.25 -3.30 -12.40
CA CYS A 142 2.47 -2.88 -13.54
C CYS A 142 3.33 -1.97 -14.43
N GLU A 143 3.47 -2.30 -15.72
CA GLU A 143 4.25 -1.52 -16.70
C GLU A 143 5.71 -1.23 -16.27
N GLY A 144 6.27 -2.10 -15.42
CA GLY A 144 7.63 -1.96 -14.91
C GLY A 144 7.73 -1.25 -13.56
N ASP A 145 6.66 -0.65 -13.05
CA ASP A 145 6.63 0.01 -11.76
C ASP A 145 5.94 -0.85 -10.70
N VAL A 146 6.44 -0.79 -9.46
CA VAL A 146 5.78 -1.41 -8.32
C VAL A 146 4.63 -0.51 -7.90
N VAL A 147 3.41 -1.03 -7.99
CA VAL A 147 2.18 -0.31 -7.68
C VAL A 147 1.59 -0.70 -6.31
N GLY A 148 2.10 -1.77 -5.71
CA GLY A 148 1.64 -2.26 -4.41
C GLY A 148 2.15 -3.65 -4.11
N ALA A 149 1.46 -4.38 -3.23
CA ALA A 149 1.80 -5.76 -2.87
C ALA A 149 0.58 -6.58 -2.48
N VAL A 150 0.72 -7.90 -2.65
CA VAL A 150 -0.12 -8.91 -1.99
C VAL A 150 0.63 -9.41 -0.76
N ILE A 151 -0.04 -9.41 0.39
CA ILE A 151 0.55 -9.73 1.68
C ILE A 151 -0.32 -10.79 2.34
N LEU A 152 0.28 -11.90 2.74
CA LEU A 152 -0.36 -12.96 3.50
C LEU A 152 0.28 -13.00 4.90
N LEU A 153 -0.56 -13.01 5.93
CA LEU A 153 -0.13 -12.99 7.33
C LEU A 153 -0.83 -14.10 8.11
N SER A 154 -0.07 -14.95 8.77
CA SER A 154 -0.60 -16.03 9.59
C SER A 154 -0.18 -15.90 11.03
N SER A 155 -1.13 -16.10 11.94
CA SER A 155 -0.89 -16.24 13.38
C SER A 155 -0.77 -17.71 13.81
N ASP A 156 -0.86 -18.66 12.87
CA ASP A 156 -0.79 -20.08 13.15
C ASP A 156 0.59 -20.65 12.78
N GLU A 157 1.15 -21.50 13.65
CA GLU A 157 2.44 -22.16 13.42
C GLU A 157 2.38 -23.27 12.34
N LYS A 158 1.18 -23.71 11.95
CA LYS A 158 1.03 -24.77 10.96
C LYS A 158 1.38 -24.29 9.56
N GLU A 159 2.40 -24.95 8.99
CA GLU A 159 2.98 -24.74 7.65
C GLU A 159 1.95 -24.88 6.50
N LYS A 160 0.96 -24.01 6.38
CA LYS A 160 0.11 -23.98 5.19
C LYS A 160 0.69 -23.18 4.03
N PHE A 161 1.67 -22.31 4.30
CA PHE A 161 2.25 -21.42 3.29
C PHE A 161 3.11 -22.13 2.24
N THR A 162 3.78 -23.21 2.61
CA THR A 162 4.70 -23.91 1.72
C THR A 162 4.02 -24.53 0.49
N LYS A 163 2.73 -24.85 0.57
CA LYS A 163 1.97 -25.42 -0.56
C LYS A 163 1.49 -24.40 -1.59
N LEU A 164 1.31 -23.12 -1.21
CA LEU A 164 0.81 -22.07 -2.11
C LEU A 164 1.90 -21.46 -3.00
N PHE A 165 3.17 -21.62 -2.66
CA PHE A 165 4.30 -21.01 -3.37
C PHE A 165 5.01 -21.93 -4.36
N TYR A 166 4.58 -23.18 -4.47
CA TYR A 166 5.09 -24.15 -5.46
C TYR A 166 4.07 -24.47 -6.57
N LEU A 167 3.04 -23.68 -6.75
CA LEU A 167 2.14 -23.67 -7.90
C LEU A 167 2.38 -22.45 -8.77
#